data_e076fcc3fc960aef63764d9b1409e94b
#
_entry.id   e076fcc3fc960aef63764d9b1409e94b
#
_cell.length_a   1.000
_cell.length_b   1.000
_cell.length_c   1.000
_cell.angle_alpha   90.00
_cell.angle_beta   90.00
_cell.angle_gamma   90.00
#
_symmetry.space_group_name_H-M   'P 1'
#
loop_
_entity.id
_entity.type
_entity.pdbx_description
1 polymer ?
#
loop_
_entity_poly.entity_id
_entity_poly.type
_entity_poly.pdbx_seq_one_letter_code
_entity_poly.pdbx_strand_id
1 'polypeptide(L)'
;MTLVRSDGVVAIAWLLMIAAASDTALAHPWHRHRRDDHDAVQQKAPPAVASRFRLTANAKPKRADATDIAKAFEPFVDLKAISVRSDDRYFFVESSGIPDHPLMVGIRAWQQQVPLPQKYTGDNAWQIPLQPVESASPVTTKGKFLRGAIALAVNGVPIFNPLNNRGEDAFLIGELDEYGGHCGRADDYHYHIAPVHLEKQVGKGMPIAYALDGYPIYGYTEPDGSAVKGLDAFNGHEDADGNYHYHATKAYPYLNGGFHGEVAEREGQVDPQPRAEPVRPSLQPLRGATIVGYASPTPTSRRLTYEVGGRKGFVDYEVNGDGTLVFDYTDPSGKTTTETYTPRGQRGQAAPGGRGGPEPRTGPRGERGSRRPQRPGDDRQRSGAMGDNRPPPPPDRPDDRPPPPPQSGSNRSAGRERSGTSSMRASGTEALTVTSPVIGADGNLPVEFTCDGAGASPPLEWQAGPPGTKSYAVTLWHEAPDRVKSYWVVYGIPGNSTQLEKNSRNVGTTGLNDKRRAEYDPMCSKGPGAKEYHVTVYALSAMPTLRANAATRDALLDAIKDITLAEGTLTYSYERGAR
;
A
#
# COMPACT_ATOMS: atom_id res chain seq x y z
N MET A 1 -66.07 -23.00 13.90
CA MET A 1 -67.18 -22.09 14.06
C MET A 1 -66.74 -20.75 13.51
N THR A 2 -67.11 -20.50 12.30
CA THR A 2 -67.81 -19.40 11.67
C THR A 2 -66.94 -18.15 11.45
N LEU A 3 -66.48 -17.95 10.24
CA LEU A 3 -67.01 -17.12 9.14
C LEU A 3 -67.27 -15.63 9.53
N VAL A 4 -66.80 -14.58 8.81
CA VAL A 4 -67.19 -14.11 7.48
C VAL A 4 -66.32 -12.85 7.10
N ARG A 5 -65.84 -12.79 5.87
CA ARG A 5 -65.80 -11.78 4.80
C ARG A 5 -66.14 -10.31 5.10
N SER A 6 -65.51 -9.27 4.50
CA SER A 6 -65.66 -8.88 3.05
C SER A 6 -64.88 -7.58 2.76
N ASP A 7 -64.25 -7.54 1.64
CA ASP A 7 -64.29 -6.65 0.43
C ASP A 7 -64.33 -5.09 0.62
N GLY A 8 -63.46 -4.44 -0.17
CA GLY A 8 -63.60 -3.01 -0.46
C GLY A 8 -62.47 -2.46 -1.35
N VAL A 9 -62.60 -2.68 -2.69
CA VAL A 9 -61.85 -1.99 -3.75
C VAL A 9 -62.40 -0.57 -3.93
N VAL A 10 -61.54 0.44 -4.00
CA VAL A 10 -61.85 1.71 -4.69
C VAL A 10 -60.62 2.18 -5.44
N ALA A 11 -60.70 2.06 -6.76
CA ALA A 11 -59.87 2.75 -7.76
C ALA A 11 -60.48 4.09 -8.08
N ILE A 12 -59.66 5.16 -8.13
CA ILE A 12 -60.04 6.42 -8.78
C ILE A 12 -58.89 6.87 -9.66
N ALA A 13 -59.14 6.83 -10.96
CA ALA A 13 -58.39 7.47 -12.04
C ALA A 13 -58.95 8.87 -12.33
N TRP A 14 -58.12 9.84 -12.59
CA TRP A 14 -58.35 11.06 -13.39
C TRP A 14 -57.04 11.52 -13.99
N LEU A 15 -56.79 11.34 -15.23
CA LEU A 15 -56.95 12.11 -16.48
C LEU A 15 -56.38 13.54 -16.48
N LEU A 16 -55.34 13.66 -17.30
CA LEU A 16 -54.82 14.73 -18.16
C LEU A 16 -55.48 16.14 -18.12
N MET A 17 -54.62 17.17 -18.08
CA MET A 17 -54.78 18.33 -19.01
C MET A 17 -53.40 18.93 -19.35
N ILE A 18 -53.19 19.02 -20.67
CA ILE A 18 -52.16 19.73 -21.41
C ILE A 18 -52.55 21.22 -21.47
N ALA A 19 -51.60 22.12 -21.26
CA ALA A 19 -51.67 23.46 -21.82
C ALA A 19 -50.27 23.97 -22.14
N ALA A 20 -50.02 24.10 -23.43
CA ALA A 20 -48.91 24.86 -24.02
C ALA A 20 -49.29 26.34 -24.10
N ALA A 21 -48.36 27.22 -23.83
CA ALA A 21 -48.40 28.59 -24.35
C ALA A 21 -46.98 29.14 -24.52
N SER A 22 -46.77 29.65 -25.69
CA SER A 22 -45.57 30.16 -26.33
C SER A 22 -45.27 31.62 -25.96
N ASP A 23 -43.99 32.00 -26.22
CA ASP A 23 -43.49 33.32 -26.67
C ASP A 23 -43.60 34.55 -25.76
N THR A 24 -42.50 35.22 -25.49
CA THR A 24 -41.90 36.26 -26.35
C THR A 24 -40.67 36.89 -25.71
N ALA A 25 -39.70 37.15 -26.56
CA ALA A 25 -38.49 37.92 -26.35
C ALA A 25 -38.76 39.41 -26.06
N LEU A 26 -37.94 40.04 -25.27
CA LEU A 26 -37.60 41.47 -25.42
C LEU A 26 -36.16 41.74 -24.92
N ALA A 27 -35.41 42.33 -25.84
CA ALA A 27 -34.02 42.79 -25.67
C ALA A 27 -33.99 44.27 -25.25
N HIS A 28 -32.81 44.64 -24.76
CA HIS A 28 -32.14 45.96 -24.84
C HIS A 28 -31.90 46.73 -23.52
N PRO A 29 -30.96 47.69 -23.56
CA PRO A 29 -29.49 47.57 -23.69
C PRO A 29 -28.68 48.51 -22.70
N TRP A 30 -27.33 48.37 -22.76
CA TRP A 30 -26.33 49.42 -22.51
C TRP A 30 -26.13 50.00 -21.12
N HIS A 31 -24.88 49.83 -20.54
CA HIS A 31 -23.96 50.93 -20.38
C HIS A 31 -22.50 50.45 -20.21
N ARG A 32 -21.65 51.00 -21.04
CA ARG A 32 -20.17 50.94 -20.94
C ARG A 32 -19.69 51.83 -19.82
N HIS A 33 -18.68 51.38 -19.06
CA HIS A 33 -17.60 52.24 -18.61
C HIS A 33 -16.26 51.52 -18.72
N ARG A 34 -15.32 52.25 -19.23
CA ARG A 34 -13.93 51.94 -19.59
C ARG A 34 -12.99 52.18 -18.42
N ARG A 35 -11.84 51.45 -18.51
CA ARG A 35 -10.48 51.71 -17.93
C ARG A 35 -10.30 51.15 -16.52
N ASP A 36 -9.15 50.51 -16.17
CA ASP A 36 -7.77 50.70 -16.61
C ASP A 36 -6.97 49.40 -16.52
N ASP A 37 -5.91 49.35 -17.30
CA ASP A 37 -4.88 48.33 -17.44
C ASP A 37 -4.13 48.06 -16.15
N HIS A 38 -3.96 46.79 -15.81
CA HIS A 38 -2.75 46.31 -15.12
C HIS A 38 -2.40 44.93 -15.66
N ASP A 39 -1.18 44.85 -16.23
CA ASP A 39 -0.50 43.68 -16.72
C ASP A 39 -0.49 42.53 -15.70
N ALA A 40 -1.22 41.44 -15.99
CA ALA A 40 -1.04 40.15 -15.36
C ALA A 40 -0.37 39.23 -16.38
N VAL A 41 0.87 38.89 -16.14
CA VAL A 41 1.64 37.89 -16.85
C VAL A 41 0.89 36.56 -16.75
N GLN A 42 0.23 36.19 -17.87
CA GLN A 42 -0.34 34.85 -18.05
C GLN A 42 0.79 33.84 -18.21
N GLN A 43 1.07 33.07 -17.17
CA GLN A 43 1.75 31.81 -17.31
C GLN A 43 0.85 30.82 -18.07
N LYS A 44 1.19 30.58 -19.35
CA LYS A 44 0.60 29.54 -20.18
C LYS A 44 0.80 28.19 -19.52
N ALA A 45 -0.29 27.52 -19.15
CA ALA A 45 -0.29 26.10 -18.85
C ALA A 45 0.24 25.30 -20.06
N PRO A 46 1.07 24.27 -19.84
CA PRO A 46 1.52 23.43 -20.94
C PRO A 46 0.32 22.71 -21.58
N PRO A 47 0.36 22.47 -22.90
CA PRO A 47 -0.76 21.80 -23.58
C PRO A 47 -0.91 20.38 -23.05
N ALA A 48 -2.13 20.02 -22.69
CA ALA A 48 -2.51 18.65 -22.41
C ALA A 48 -2.17 17.79 -23.64
N VAL A 49 -1.25 16.84 -23.46
CA VAL A 49 -0.97 15.81 -24.47
C VAL A 49 -2.18 14.90 -24.47
N ALA A 50 -3.13 15.18 -25.35
CA ALA A 50 -4.20 14.25 -25.70
C ALA A 50 -3.54 13.06 -26.41
N SER A 51 -3.30 11.99 -25.68
CA SER A 51 -2.96 10.68 -26.24
C SER A 51 -4.15 10.24 -27.10
N ARG A 52 -3.99 10.33 -28.42
CA ARG A 52 -4.94 9.76 -29.38
C ARG A 52 -4.77 8.25 -29.38
N PHE A 53 -5.47 7.54 -28.52
CA PHE A 53 -5.64 6.11 -28.67
C PHE A 53 -6.43 5.81 -29.94
N ARG A 54 -5.81 5.11 -30.86
CA ARG A 54 -6.49 4.50 -32.01
C ARG A 54 -7.26 3.29 -31.46
N LEU A 55 -8.58 3.41 -31.43
CA LEU A 55 -9.47 2.27 -31.28
C LEU A 55 -9.21 1.29 -32.43
N THR A 56 -8.64 0.14 -32.15
CA THR A 56 -8.69 -1.01 -33.05
C THR A 56 -10.08 -1.62 -32.93
N ALA A 57 -10.93 -1.26 -33.91
CA ALA A 57 -12.27 -1.82 -34.01
C ALA A 57 -12.18 -3.30 -34.37
N ASN A 58 -12.41 -4.23 -33.41
CA ASN A 58 -12.85 -5.60 -33.71
C ASN A 58 -13.33 -6.43 -32.50
N ALA A 59 -13.65 -5.86 -31.37
CA ALA A 59 -14.52 -6.53 -30.42
C ALA A 59 -15.66 -5.60 -30.08
N LYS A 60 -16.90 -6.04 -30.24
CA LYS A 60 -18.04 -5.32 -29.69
C LYS A 60 -17.94 -5.47 -28.16
N PRO A 61 -17.72 -4.38 -27.42
CA PRO A 61 -17.71 -4.48 -25.97
C PRO A 61 -19.08 -5.04 -25.53
N LYS A 62 -19.07 -6.13 -24.79
CA LYS A 62 -20.31 -6.68 -24.21
C LYS A 62 -20.68 -5.71 -23.08
N ARG A 63 -21.77 -4.99 -23.28
CA ARG A 63 -22.29 -4.04 -22.31
C ARG A 63 -22.73 -4.80 -21.07
N ALA A 64 -22.08 -4.57 -19.91
CA ALA A 64 -22.68 -4.97 -18.65
C ALA A 64 -24.00 -4.20 -18.49
N ASP A 65 -25.10 -4.89 -18.22
CA ASP A 65 -26.35 -4.20 -17.91
C ASP A 65 -26.22 -3.59 -16.51
N ALA A 66 -26.49 -2.29 -16.37
CA ALA A 66 -26.52 -1.61 -15.08
C ALA A 66 -27.43 -2.35 -14.08
N THR A 67 -28.49 -3.01 -14.59
CA THR A 67 -29.39 -3.85 -13.79
C THR A 67 -28.68 -5.07 -13.20
N ASP A 68 -27.76 -5.70 -13.94
CA ASP A 68 -27.04 -6.87 -13.45
C ASP A 68 -26.00 -6.49 -12.39
N ILE A 69 -25.32 -5.36 -12.57
CA ILE A 69 -24.43 -4.79 -11.55
C ILE A 69 -25.25 -4.45 -10.29
N ALA A 70 -26.38 -3.77 -10.44
CA ALA A 70 -27.24 -3.33 -9.34
C ALA A 70 -27.69 -4.49 -8.44
N LYS A 71 -27.97 -5.69 -9.01
CA LYS A 71 -28.37 -6.86 -8.23
C LYS A 71 -27.37 -7.25 -7.14
N ALA A 72 -26.08 -7.12 -7.40
CA ALA A 72 -25.04 -7.44 -6.42
C ALA A 72 -25.03 -6.44 -5.25
N PHE A 73 -25.46 -5.21 -5.48
CA PHE A 73 -25.52 -4.14 -4.47
C PHE A 73 -26.86 -4.07 -3.73
N GLU A 74 -27.92 -4.71 -4.28
CA GLU A 74 -29.29 -4.63 -3.76
C GLU A 74 -29.42 -4.90 -2.24
N PRO A 75 -28.77 -5.94 -1.64
CA PRO A 75 -28.87 -6.19 -0.21
C PRO A 75 -28.40 -5.00 0.64
N PHE A 76 -27.42 -4.23 0.18
CA PHE A 76 -26.85 -3.09 0.90
C PHE A 76 -27.61 -1.78 0.65
N VAL A 77 -28.28 -1.67 -0.50
CA VAL A 77 -29.24 -0.59 -0.79
C VAL A 77 -30.47 -0.73 0.13
N ASP A 78 -31.00 -1.94 0.26
CA ASP A 78 -32.13 -2.24 1.14
C ASP A 78 -31.84 -1.94 2.61
N LEU A 79 -30.60 -2.19 3.05
CA LEU A 79 -30.11 -1.83 4.38
C LEU A 79 -29.81 -0.34 4.55
N LYS A 80 -29.94 0.47 3.47
CA LYS A 80 -29.57 1.88 3.43
C LYS A 80 -28.11 2.17 3.80
N ALA A 81 -27.24 1.19 3.61
CA ALA A 81 -25.80 1.32 3.81
C ALA A 81 -25.14 2.08 2.66
N ILE A 82 -25.70 1.94 1.46
CA ILE A 82 -25.25 2.60 0.22
C ILE A 82 -26.45 3.13 -0.58
N SER A 83 -26.18 4.00 -1.54
CA SER A 83 -27.09 4.31 -2.62
C SER A 83 -26.42 4.18 -3.98
N VAL A 84 -27.20 3.86 -5.02
CA VAL A 84 -26.68 3.61 -6.36
C VAL A 84 -27.42 4.41 -7.40
N ARG A 85 -26.72 4.77 -8.48
CA ARG A 85 -27.26 5.39 -9.69
C ARG A 85 -26.39 5.02 -10.88
N SER A 86 -26.86 5.23 -12.09
CA SER A 86 -26.06 5.02 -13.31
C SER A 86 -26.31 6.11 -14.33
N ASP A 87 -25.34 6.30 -15.22
CA ASP A 87 -25.47 7.03 -16.48
C ASP A 87 -25.14 6.10 -17.66
N ASP A 88 -24.78 6.65 -18.81
CA ASP A 88 -24.44 5.84 -20.03
C ASP A 88 -23.06 5.17 -19.92
N ARG A 89 -22.22 5.55 -18.97
CA ARG A 89 -20.82 5.13 -18.88
C ARG A 89 -20.50 4.38 -17.59
N TYR A 90 -21.09 4.81 -16.47
CA TYR A 90 -20.72 4.36 -15.15
C TYR A 90 -21.91 3.96 -14.30
N PHE A 91 -21.70 2.97 -13.49
CA PHE A 91 -22.49 2.66 -12.32
C PHE A 91 -21.85 3.34 -11.11
N PHE A 92 -22.60 4.20 -10.43
CA PHE A 92 -22.12 4.97 -9.29
C PHE A 92 -22.60 4.35 -7.99
N VAL A 93 -21.71 4.26 -7.02
CA VAL A 93 -22.02 3.80 -5.67
C VAL A 93 -21.63 4.90 -4.68
N GLU A 94 -22.60 5.34 -3.91
CA GLU A 94 -22.42 6.27 -2.80
C GLU A 94 -22.38 5.50 -1.49
N SER A 95 -21.40 5.75 -0.63
CA SER A 95 -21.24 5.06 0.63
C SER A 95 -20.51 5.91 1.66
N SER A 96 -20.55 5.45 2.92
CA SER A 96 -19.69 5.98 3.98
C SER A 96 -18.36 5.21 4.11
N GLY A 97 -18.19 4.10 3.41
CA GLY A 97 -17.05 3.19 3.58
C GLY A 97 -17.03 2.45 4.93
N ILE A 98 -18.11 2.49 5.70
CA ILE A 98 -18.24 1.80 7.01
C ILE A 98 -19.16 0.60 6.85
N PRO A 99 -18.63 -0.64 6.95
CA PRO A 99 -19.44 -1.86 6.95
C PRO A 99 -20.11 -2.13 8.29
N ASP A 100 -20.99 -3.12 8.34
CA ASP A 100 -21.78 -3.52 9.51
C ASP A 100 -21.15 -4.62 10.37
N HIS A 101 -19.91 -5.01 10.09
CA HIS A 101 -19.17 -5.97 10.91
C HIS A 101 -18.21 -5.28 11.91
N PRO A 102 -17.66 -5.99 12.91
CA PRO A 102 -16.62 -5.45 13.78
C PRO A 102 -15.39 -5.00 12.97
N LEU A 103 -14.84 -3.85 13.31
CA LEU A 103 -13.76 -3.21 12.57
C LEU A 103 -12.47 -3.20 13.37
N MET A 104 -11.33 -3.33 12.70
CA MET A 104 -9.99 -3.17 13.25
C MET A 104 -9.55 -4.26 14.26
N VAL A 105 -10.42 -5.17 14.69
CA VAL A 105 -10.11 -6.15 15.75
C VAL A 105 -9.03 -7.13 15.28
N GLY A 106 -8.01 -7.36 16.11
CA GLY A 106 -6.87 -8.24 15.81
C GLY A 106 -5.63 -7.51 15.27
N ILE A 107 -5.75 -6.25 14.87
CA ILE A 107 -4.62 -5.47 14.33
C ILE A 107 -3.57 -5.22 15.39
N ARG A 108 -2.29 -5.44 15.03
CA ARG A 108 -1.10 -5.26 15.88
C ARG A 108 -0.17 -4.16 15.37
N ALA A 109 -0.20 -3.86 14.10
CA ALA A 109 0.59 -2.77 13.50
C ALA A 109 -0.22 -1.48 13.42
N TRP A 110 -0.78 -1.02 14.56
CA TRP A 110 -1.73 0.07 14.63
C TRP A 110 -1.05 1.45 14.71
N GLN A 111 -1.44 2.35 13.83
CA GLN A 111 -1.00 3.76 13.82
C GLN A 111 -2.05 4.70 14.43
N GLN A 112 -2.89 4.17 15.30
CA GLN A 112 -3.95 4.88 16.01
C GLN A 112 -5.06 5.44 15.11
N GLN A 113 -5.26 4.87 13.91
CA GLN A 113 -6.43 5.17 13.09
C GLN A 113 -7.68 4.52 13.70
N VAL A 114 -8.83 5.12 13.41
CA VAL A 114 -10.15 4.60 13.76
C VAL A 114 -11.07 4.69 12.56
N PRO A 115 -12.09 3.83 12.42
CA PRO A 115 -13.00 3.90 11.27
C PRO A 115 -13.91 5.11 11.36
N LEU A 116 -13.72 6.09 10.46
CA LEU A 116 -14.57 7.26 10.31
C LEU A 116 -15.38 7.20 9.02
N PRO A 117 -16.66 7.59 9.05
CA PRO A 117 -17.46 7.70 7.83
C PRO A 117 -16.83 8.68 6.84
N GLN A 118 -16.68 8.25 5.61
CA GLN A 118 -16.20 9.07 4.50
C GLN A 118 -17.39 9.61 3.68
N LYS A 119 -17.17 10.69 2.93
CA LYS A 119 -18.18 11.29 2.05
C LYS A 119 -17.97 10.84 0.60
N TYR A 120 -18.16 9.54 0.34
CA TYR A 120 -18.14 9.02 -1.03
C TYR A 120 -19.51 9.23 -1.69
N THR A 121 -19.88 10.49 -1.92
CA THR A 121 -21.22 10.89 -2.40
C THR A 121 -21.15 11.98 -3.45
N GLY A 122 -22.17 12.11 -4.29
CA GLY A 122 -22.24 13.11 -5.35
C GLY A 122 -21.13 12.93 -6.37
N ASP A 123 -20.33 13.97 -6.63
CA ASP A 123 -19.20 13.93 -7.54
C ASP A 123 -18.02 13.11 -6.98
N ASN A 124 -18.04 12.82 -5.68
CA ASN A 124 -17.05 11.97 -5.00
C ASN A 124 -17.57 10.52 -4.79
N ALA A 125 -18.54 10.06 -5.59
CA ALA A 125 -19.02 8.67 -5.58
C ALA A 125 -18.06 7.73 -6.30
N TRP A 126 -18.10 6.44 -5.93
CA TRP A 126 -17.38 5.38 -6.64
C TRP A 126 -17.96 5.17 -8.01
N GLN A 127 -17.11 4.91 -9.01
CA GLN A 127 -17.50 4.75 -10.41
C GLN A 127 -17.01 3.39 -10.92
N ILE A 128 -17.95 2.56 -11.40
CA ILE A 128 -17.67 1.27 -12.02
C ILE A 128 -18.03 1.39 -13.49
N PRO A 129 -17.10 1.17 -14.45
CA PRO A 129 -17.40 1.21 -15.87
C PRO A 129 -18.49 0.20 -16.24
N LEU A 130 -19.55 0.65 -16.94
CA LEU A 130 -20.61 -0.21 -17.49
C LEU A 130 -20.17 -0.99 -18.74
N GLN A 131 -19.11 -0.54 -19.38
CA GLN A 131 -18.56 -1.14 -20.58
C GLN A 131 -17.05 -1.31 -20.37
N PRO A 132 -16.61 -2.39 -19.69
CA PRO A 132 -15.21 -2.72 -19.60
C PRO A 132 -14.59 -2.84 -20.99
N VAL A 133 -13.42 -2.26 -21.19
CA VAL A 133 -12.69 -2.34 -22.44
C VAL A 133 -11.42 -3.15 -22.15
N GLU A 134 -11.25 -4.25 -22.87
CA GLU A 134 -10.03 -5.06 -22.74
C GLU A 134 -8.80 -4.22 -23.09
N SER A 135 -7.79 -4.27 -22.22
CA SER A 135 -6.56 -3.52 -22.43
C SER A 135 -5.61 -4.22 -23.39
N ALA A 136 -5.14 -3.51 -24.40
CA ALA A 136 -4.08 -4.00 -25.28
C ALA A 136 -2.74 -4.27 -24.52
N SER A 137 -2.63 -3.74 -23.28
CA SER A 137 -1.46 -3.90 -22.43
C SER A 137 -1.91 -3.97 -20.97
N PRO A 138 -2.47 -5.11 -20.52
CA PRO A 138 -2.94 -5.30 -19.16
C PRO A 138 -1.86 -4.98 -18.13
N VAL A 139 -2.24 -4.39 -17.01
CA VAL A 139 -1.30 -3.84 -16.03
C VAL A 139 -1.44 -4.52 -14.69
N THR A 140 -0.33 -5.02 -14.14
CA THR A 140 -0.30 -5.64 -12.81
C THR A 140 -0.44 -4.59 -11.70
N THR A 141 -1.12 -4.97 -10.60
CA THR A 141 -1.12 -4.19 -9.35
C THR A 141 0.16 -4.38 -8.54
N LYS A 142 0.96 -5.40 -8.84
CA LYS A 142 2.24 -5.67 -8.15
C LYS A 142 3.22 -4.49 -8.31
N GLY A 143 3.46 -3.78 -7.22
CA GLY A 143 4.33 -2.60 -7.20
C GLY A 143 3.76 -1.34 -7.88
N LYS A 144 2.49 -1.39 -8.33
CA LYS A 144 1.73 -0.26 -8.88
C LYS A 144 0.43 -0.09 -8.13
N PHE A 145 -0.23 1.05 -8.30
CA PHE A 145 -1.51 1.32 -7.63
C PHE A 145 -1.47 1.08 -6.11
N LEU A 146 -0.34 1.45 -5.47
CA LEU A 146 -0.16 1.33 -4.01
C LEU A 146 -0.88 2.42 -3.22
N ARG A 147 -1.61 3.27 -3.92
CA ARG A 147 -2.45 4.33 -3.36
C ARG A 147 -3.86 4.18 -3.90
N GLY A 148 -4.84 4.42 -3.03
CA GLY A 148 -6.24 4.29 -3.41
C GLY A 148 -6.69 2.86 -3.70
N ALA A 149 -7.94 2.73 -4.14
CA ALA A 149 -8.57 1.46 -4.40
C ALA A 149 -8.20 0.87 -5.77
N ILE A 150 -8.26 -0.46 -5.86
CA ILE A 150 -8.20 -1.24 -7.11
C ILE A 150 -9.56 -1.87 -7.43
N ALA A 151 -10.45 -1.96 -6.44
CA ALA A 151 -11.80 -2.49 -6.57
C ALA A 151 -12.73 -1.84 -5.55
N LEU A 152 -14.04 -2.06 -5.73
CA LEU A 152 -15.08 -1.68 -4.78
C LEU A 152 -15.87 -2.92 -4.38
N ALA A 153 -15.96 -3.19 -3.09
CA ALA A 153 -16.83 -4.25 -2.56
C ALA A 153 -18.31 -3.85 -2.67
N VAL A 154 -19.18 -4.83 -2.80
CA VAL A 154 -20.63 -4.58 -2.99
C VAL A 154 -21.31 -3.93 -1.79
N ASN A 155 -20.69 -3.93 -0.62
CA ASN A 155 -21.13 -3.18 0.56
C ASN A 155 -20.63 -1.71 0.57
N GLY A 156 -20.04 -1.24 -0.53
CA GLY A 156 -19.56 0.13 -0.68
C GLY A 156 -18.23 0.44 0.01
N VAL A 157 -17.52 -0.57 0.49
CA VAL A 157 -16.17 -0.43 1.08
C VAL A 157 -15.12 -0.57 -0.02
N PRO A 158 -14.17 0.37 -0.16
CA PRO A 158 -13.11 0.25 -1.16
C PRO A 158 -12.16 -0.91 -0.83
N ILE A 159 -11.60 -1.51 -1.86
CA ILE A 159 -10.56 -2.53 -1.74
C ILE A 159 -9.28 -1.97 -2.32
N PHE A 160 -8.27 -1.85 -1.49
CA PHE A 160 -6.95 -1.36 -1.86
C PHE A 160 -6.05 -2.52 -2.33
N ASN A 161 -4.91 -2.17 -2.90
CA ASN A 161 -3.89 -3.14 -3.26
C ASN A 161 -3.52 -4.01 -2.04
N PRO A 162 -3.38 -5.33 -2.16
CA PRO A 162 -2.89 -6.20 -1.09
C PRO A 162 -1.56 -5.75 -0.47
N LEU A 163 -0.75 -5.05 -1.25
CA LEU A 163 0.47 -4.41 -0.76
C LEU A 163 0.14 -3.01 -0.22
N ASN A 164 0.65 -2.71 0.96
CA ASN A 164 0.59 -1.36 1.50
C ASN A 164 1.50 -0.37 0.71
N ASN A 165 1.46 0.91 1.04
CA ASN A 165 2.26 1.94 0.37
C ASN A 165 3.79 1.78 0.51
N ARG A 166 4.26 0.79 1.28
CA ARG A 166 5.66 0.37 1.41
C ARG A 166 5.99 -0.85 0.55
N GLY A 167 4.98 -1.39 -0.19
CA GLY A 167 5.11 -2.62 -0.96
C GLY A 167 5.18 -3.88 -0.09
N GLU A 168 4.70 -3.83 1.16
CA GLU A 168 4.61 -4.96 2.07
C GLU A 168 3.19 -5.54 2.01
N ASP A 169 3.07 -6.87 2.07
CA ASP A 169 1.78 -7.56 2.13
C ASP A 169 1.08 -7.25 3.47
N ALA A 170 -0.03 -6.50 3.39
CA ALA A 170 -0.75 -5.99 4.56
C ALA A 170 -1.33 -7.12 5.42
N PHE A 171 -1.75 -8.23 4.78
CA PHE A 171 -2.26 -9.41 5.47
C PHE A 171 -1.17 -10.10 6.29
N LEU A 172 0.00 -10.36 5.66
CA LEU A 172 1.08 -11.09 6.31
C LEU A 172 1.75 -10.32 7.45
N ILE A 173 1.77 -8.99 7.40
CA ILE A 173 2.40 -8.17 8.44
C ILE A 173 1.46 -7.82 9.60
N GLY A 174 0.20 -8.29 9.58
CA GLY A 174 -0.77 -8.11 10.65
C GLY A 174 -1.35 -6.70 10.73
N GLU A 175 -1.47 -6.01 9.61
CA GLU A 175 -2.16 -4.71 9.49
C GLU A 175 -3.68 -4.87 9.33
N LEU A 176 -4.19 -6.08 9.07
CA LEU A 176 -5.60 -6.33 8.76
C LEU A 176 -6.33 -6.97 9.92
N ASP A 177 -7.61 -6.68 10.01
CA ASP A 177 -8.56 -7.35 10.91
C ASP A 177 -9.03 -8.69 10.31
N GLU A 178 -9.94 -9.38 10.99
CA GLU A 178 -10.45 -10.69 10.57
C GLU A 178 -11.26 -10.64 9.26
N TYR A 179 -11.72 -9.46 8.85
CA TYR A 179 -12.45 -9.22 7.60
C TYR A 179 -11.54 -8.78 6.46
N GLY A 180 -10.25 -8.64 6.71
CA GLY A 180 -9.25 -8.29 5.73
C GLY A 180 -9.12 -6.81 5.44
N GLY A 181 -9.51 -5.96 6.38
CA GLY A 181 -9.44 -4.52 6.26
C GLY A 181 -8.74 -3.82 7.42
N HIS A 182 -8.48 -2.55 7.22
CA HIS A 182 -8.00 -1.62 8.23
C HIS A 182 -8.30 -0.16 7.84
N CYS A 183 -7.93 0.79 8.69
CA CYS A 183 -8.06 2.22 8.37
C CYS A 183 -6.76 2.80 7.82
N GLY A 184 -6.88 3.61 6.78
CA GLY A 184 -5.82 4.43 6.21
C GLY A 184 -5.56 5.72 6.99
N ARG A 185 -4.75 6.61 6.41
CA ARG A 185 -4.36 7.88 7.05
C ARG A 185 -5.48 8.90 7.21
N ALA A 186 -6.55 8.74 6.47
CA ALA A 186 -7.75 9.57 6.58
C ALA A 186 -8.80 8.96 7.52
N ASP A 187 -8.40 7.94 8.31
CA ASP A 187 -9.32 7.15 9.12
C ASP A 187 -10.38 6.43 8.25
N ASP A 188 -10.04 6.21 6.98
CA ASP A 188 -10.83 5.57 5.95
C ASP A 188 -10.66 4.05 6.01
N TYR A 189 -11.71 3.33 6.39
CA TYR A 189 -11.67 1.86 6.40
C TYR A 189 -11.69 1.32 4.97
N HIS A 190 -10.84 0.33 4.68
CA HIS A 190 -10.76 -0.35 3.39
C HIS A 190 -10.23 -1.77 3.55
N TYR A 191 -10.60 -2.65 2.61
CA TYR A 191 -10.07 -4.01 2.52
C TYR A 191 -8.74 -4.03 1.75
N HIS A 192 -7.94 -5.08 1.99
CA HIS A 192 -6.73 -5.43 1.23
C HIS A 192 -6.78 -6.85 0.68
N ILE A 193 -7.76 -7.64 1.11
CA ILE A 193 -8.06 -8.98 0.58
C ILE A 193 -9.53 -9.05 0.21
N ALA A 194 -9.89 -10.07 -0.57
CA ALA A 194 -11.27 -10.25 -1.02
C ALA A 194 -12.23 -10.43 0.18
N PRO A 195 -13.31 -9.63 0.27
CA PRO A 195 -14.26 -9.71 1.36
C PRO A 195 -15.26 -10.85 1.17
N VAL A 196 -14.76 -12.10 1.18
CA VAL A 196 -15.55 -13.31 0.88
C VAL A 196 -16.70 -13.57 1.86
N HIS A 197 -16.70 -12.92 3.03
CA HIS A 197 -17.82 -12.97 3.97
C HIS A 197 -19.12 -12.40 3.38
N LEU A 198 -19.01 -11.53 2.36
CA LEU A 198 -20.15 -10.90 1.67
C LEU A 198 -20.95 -11.91 0.83
N GLU A 199 -20.39 -13.07 0.44
CA GLU A 199 -21.12 -14.11 -0.29
C GLU A 199 -22.42 -14.53 0.43
N LYS A 200 -22.41 -14.50 1.77
CA LYS A 200 -23.60 -14.83 2.57
C LYS A 200 -24.73 -13.80 2.43
N GLN A 201 -24.38 -12.56 2.10
CA GLN A 201 -25.33 -11.44 2.00
C GLN A 201 -25.85 -11.27 0.57
N VAL A 202 -24.95 -11.34 -0.42
CA VAL A 202 -25.32 -11.18 -1.84
C VAL A 202 -25.95 -12.45 -2.45
N GLY A 203 -25.72 -13.60 -1.84
CA GLY A 203 -26.19 -14.87 -2.34
C GLY A 203 -25.17 -15.57 -3.25
N LYS A 204 -25.41 -16.87 -3.44
CA LYS A 204 -24.54 -17.74 -4.24
C LYS A 204 -24.52 -17.32 -5.71
N GLY A 205 -23.34 -17.30 -6.30
CA GLY A 205 -23.16 -16.96 -7.72
C GLY A 205 -23.17 -15.45 -8.03
N MET A 206 -23.26 -14.62 -7.00
CA MET A 206 -23.17 -13.16 -7.16
C MET A 206 -21.75 -12.66 -6.92
N PRO A 207 -21.32 -11.59 -7.63
CA PRO A 207 -20.05 -10.95 -7.34
C PRO A 207 -20.02 -10.37 -5.92
N ILE A 208 -18.86 -10.41 -5.28
CA ILE A 208 -18.60 -9.79 -3.97
C ILE A 208 -17.98 -8.39 -4.09
N ALA A 209 -17.46 -8.07 -5.29
CA ALA A 209 -16.84 -6.79 -5.60
C ALA A 209 -16.80 -6.56 -7.12
N TYR A 210 -16.44 -5.36 -7.52
CA TYR A 210 -16.10 -4.99 -8.89
C TYR A 210 -14.74 -4.32 -8.91
N ALA A 211 -13.86 -4.76 -9.79
CA ALA A 211 -12.60 -4.08 -10.06
C ALA A 211 -12.86 -2.72 -10.74
N LEU A 212 -11.95 -1.76 -10.58
CA LEU A 212 -12.17 -0.41 -11.14
C LEU A 212 -12.01 -0.34 -12.67
N ASP A 213 -11.65 -1.43 -13.32
CA ASP A 213 -11.76 -1.61 -14.77
C ASP A 213 -13.16 -2.11 -15.23
N GLY A 214 -14.07 -2.37 -14.27
CA GLY A 214 -15.46 -2.72 -14.52
C GLY A 214 -15.78 -4.22 -14.46
N TYR A 215 -14.78 -5.10 -14.36
CA TYR A 215 -15.03 -6.53 -14.29
C TYR A 215 -15.43 -6.99 -12.87
N PRO A 216 -16.38 -7.96 -12.76
CA PRO A 216 -16.81 -8.48 -11.48
C PRO A 216 -15.73 -9.34 -10.82
N ILE A 217 -15.74 -9.39 -9.49
CA ILE A 217 -14.89 -10.24 -8.66
C ILE A 217 -15.79 -11.19 -7.89
N TYR A 218 -15.61 -12.52 -8.11
CA TYR A 218 -16.32 -13.57 -7.39
C TYR A 218 -15.49 -14.11 -6.22
N GLY A 219 -16.14 -14.92 -5.38
CA GLY A 219 -15.46 -15.60 -4.28
C GLY A 219 -14.54 -16.74 -4.74
N TYR A 220 -14.44 -17.79 -3.89
CA TYR A 220 -13.57 -18.95 -4.15
C TYR A 220 -14.16 -19.98 -5.12
N THR A 221 -15.36 -19.77 -5.62
CA THR A 221 -16.05 -20.67 -6.55
C THR A 221 -16.57 -19.89 -7.75
N GLU A 222 -16.78 -20.61 -8.83
CA GLU A 222 -17.51 -20.09 -9.99
C GLU A 222 -18.95 -19.70 -9.61
N PRO A 223 -19.63 -18.86 -10.41
CA PRO A 223 -21.04 -18.51 -10.17
C PRO A 223 -21.97 -19.70 -10.05
N ASP A 224 -21.70 -20.81 -10.75
CA ASP A 224 -22.47 -22.06 -10.65
C ASP A 224 -22.10 -22.90 -9.42
N GLY A 225 -21.08 -22.50 -8.68
CA GLY A 225 -20.54 -23.18 -7.50
C GLY A 225 -19.51 -24.26 -7.79
N SER A 226 -19.07 -24.40 -9.04
CA SER A 226 -17.96 -25.29 -9.41
C SER A 226 -16.61 -24.72 -8.92
N ALA A 227 -15.57 -25.55 -8.98
CA ALA A 227 -14.24 -25.13 -8.58
C ALA A 227 -13.60 -24.23 -9.66
N VAL A 228 -13.04 -23.12 -9.23
CA VAL A 228 -12.27 -22.19 -10.08
C VAL A 228 -11.05 -22.90 -10.67
N LYS A 229 -10.81 -22.70 -11.96
CA LYS A 229 -9.67 -23.29 -12.70
C LYS A 229 -9.18 -22.30 -13.76
N GLY A 230 -7.90 -22.40 -14.10
CA GLY A 230 -7.34 -21.70 -15.25
C GLY A 230 -7.21 -20.19 -15.08
N LEU A 231 -7.05 -19.71 -13.84
CA LEU A 231 -6.81 -18.30 -13.60
C LEU A 231 -5.50 -17.84 -14.24
N ASP A 232 -5.53 -16.66 -14.81
CA ASP A 232 -4.35 -15.95 -15.32
C ASP A 232 -3.52 -15.30 -14.19
N ALA A 233 -2.53 -14.49 -14.58
CA ALA A 233 -1.66 -13.79 -13.64
C ALA A 233 -2.38 -12.71 -12.79
N PHE A 234 -3.61 -12.36 -13.15
CA PHE A 234 -4.43 -11.38 -12.44
C PHE A 234 -5.55 -12.00 -11.60
N ASN A 235 -5.56 -13.32 -11.45
CA ASN A 235 -6.64 -14.08 -10.83
C ASN A 235 -7.97 -13.96 -11.59
N GLY A 236 -7.93 -13.83 -12.91
CA GLY A 236 -9.10 -13.75 -13.76
C GLY A 236 -9.09 -14.82 -14.85
N HIS A 237 -10.21 -15.00 -15.49
CA HIS A 237 -10.39 -15.82 -16.70
C HIS A 237 -11.72 -15.48 -17.40
N GLU A 238 -11.92 -16.03 -18.59
CA GLU A 238 -13.17 -15.96 -19.30
C GLU A 238 -14.07 -17.15 -18.95
N ASP A 239 -15.38 -16.90 -18.83
CA ASP A 239 -16.40 -17.95 -18.76
C ASP A 239 -16.64 -18.60 -20.14
N ALA A 240 -17.53 -19.60 -20.20
CA ALA A 240 -17.88 -20.30 -21.44
C ALA A 240 -18.50 -19.37 -22.54
N ASP A 241 -19.02 -18.21 -22.12
CA ASP A 241 -19.61 -17.20 -22.99
C ASP A 241 -18.61 -16.09 -23.40
N GLY A 242 -17.35 -16.19 -22.92
CA GLY A 242 -16.29 -15.23 -23.17
C GLY A 242 -16.40 -13.96 -22.32
N ASN A 243 -17.03 -14.04 -21.13
CA ASN A 243 -17.06 -12.93 -20.19
C ASN A 243 -15.90 -13.06 -19.21
N TYR A 244 -15.03 -12.09 -19.22
CA TYR A 244 -13.92 -12.05 -18.26
C TYR A 244 -14.41 -11.65 -16.85
N HIS A 245 -13.86 -12.31 -15.83
CA HIS A 245 -14.10 -12.00 -14.44
C HIS A 245 -12.91 -12.41 -13.57
N TYR A 246 -12.85 -11.87 -12.35
CA TYR A 246 -11.83 -12.17 -11.36
C TYR A 246 -12.36 -13.05 -10.24
N HIS A 247 -11.44 -13.70 -9.53
CA HIS A 247 -11.75 -14.51 -8.36
C HIS A 247 -10.93 -14.13 -7.14
N ALA A 248 -11.53 -14.33 -5.97
CA ALA A 248 -10.80 -14.38 -4.71
C ALA A 248 -9.87 -15.61 -4.70
N THR A 249 -8.67 -15.44 -4.15
CA THR A 249 -7.71 -16.52 -3.92
C THR A 249 -7.18 -16.49 -2.48
N LYS A 250 -6.73 -17.65 -1.97
CA LYS A 250 -6.15 -17.75 -0.63
C LYS A 250 -4.69 -17.30 -0.57
N ALA A 251 -4.03 -17.23 -1.71
CA ALA A 251 -2.67 -16.75 -1.87
C ALA A 251 -2.67 -15.38 -2.52
N TYR A 252 -1.57 -14.64 -2.33
CA TYR A 252 -1.36 -13.39 -3.05
C TYR A 252 -1.59 -13.57 -4.56
N PRO A 253 -2.30 -12.68 -5.24
CA PRO A 253 -2.76 -11.34 -4.81
C PRO A 253 -4.14 -11.31 -4.12
N TYR A 254 -4.72 -12.39 -3.67
CA TYR A 254 -5.98 -12.53 -2.93
C TYR A 254 -7.24 -12.10 -3.68
N LEU A 255 -7.16 -11.22 -4.66
CA LEU A 255 -8.21 -10.74 -5.55
C LEU A 255 -7.57 -10.34 -6.90
N ASN A 256 -8.12 -9.36 -7.64
CA ASN A 256 -7.54 -8.94 -8.92
C ASN A 256 -6.07 -8.48 -8.78
N GLY A 257 -5.15 -9.29 -9.27
CA GLY A 257 -3.70 -9.03 -9.26
C GLY A 257 -3.22 -8.04 -10.33
N GLY A 258 -4.17 -7.52 -11.11
CA GLY A 258 -3.96 -6.57 -12.20
C GLY A 258 -5.28 -6.10 -12.74
N PHE A 259 -5.22 -5.32 -13.80
CA PHE A 259 -6.37 -4.88 -14.60
C PHE A 259 -6.28 -5.50 -15.98
N HIS A 260 -7.26 -6.37 -16.29
CA HIS A 260 -7.49 -6.91 -17.63
C HIS A 260 -8.03 -5.82 -18.55
N GLY A 261 -8.88 -4.96 -17.99
CA GLY A 261 -9.45 -3.82 -18.67
C GLY A 261 -8.56 -2.57 -18.63
N GLU A 262 -8.95 -1.60 -19.46
CA GLU A 262 -8.30 -0.29 -19.49
C GLU A 262 -8.60 0.50 -18.21
N VAL A 263 -7.56 1.01 -17.56
CA VAL A 263 -7.63 1.97 -16.45
C VAL A 263 -6.69 3.14 -16.70
N ALA A 264 -7.08 4.32 -16.26
CA ALA A 264 -6.17 5.44 -16.20
C ALA A 264 -5.45 5.46 -14.85
N GLU A 265 -4.14 5.77 -14.87
CA GLU A 265 -3.34 5.92 -13.65
C GLU A 265 -2.96 7.39 -13.45
N ARG A 266 -3.15 7.89 -12.24
CA ARG A 266 -2.65 9.18 -11.83
C ARG A 266 -2.12 9.13 -10.39
N GLU A 267 -0.88 9.54 -10.18
CA GLU A 267 -0.23 9.60 -8.86
C GLU A 267 -0.19 8.25 -8.10
N GLY A 268 -0.11 7.13 -8.84
CA GLY A 268 -0.02 5.79 -8.28
C GLY A 268 -1.36 5.20 -7.85
N GLN A 269 -2.46 5.70 -8.37
CA GLN A 269 -3.82 5.20 -8.16
C GLN A 269 -4.63 5.18 -9.46
N VAL A 270 -5.70 4.42 -9.50
CA VAL A 270 -6.69 4.48 -10.59
C VAL A 270 -7.40 5.83 -10.57
N ASP A 271 -7.62 6.45 -11.71
CA ASP A 271 -8.27 7.75 -11.87
C ASP A 271 -9.40 7.65 -12.93
N PRO A 272 -10.60 8.10 -12.65
CA PRO A 272 -11.06 8.75 -11.43
C PRO A 272 -11.42 7.76 -10.30
N GLN A 273 -11.20 8.19 -9.07
CA GLN A 273 -11.75 7.53 -7.89
C GLN A 273 -12.00 8.54 -6.77
N PRO A 274 -12.89 8.23 -5.80
CA PRO A 274 -13.16 9.08 -4.65
C PRO A 274 -11.92 9.34 -3.80
N ARG A 275 -11.96 10.44 -3.07
CA ARG A 275 -10.92 10.80 -2.09
C ARG A 275 -11.49 10.79 -0.69
N ALA A 276 -10.79 10.11 0.21
CA ALA A 276 -11.01 10.24 1.64
C ALA A 276 -10.37 11.53 2.15
N GLU A 277 -11.04 12.21 3.08
CA GLU A 277 -10.56 13.47 3.65
C GLU A 277 -10.18 13.28 5.12
N PRO A 278 -8.90 13.48 5.50
CA PRO A 278 -8.48 13.39 6.89
C PRO A 278 -9.08 14.54 7.69
N VAL A 279 -9.76 14.22 8.77
CA VAL A 279 -10.37 15.21 9.68
C VAL A 279 -9.41 15.59 10.80
N ARG A 280 -8.56 14.66 11.23
CA ARG A 280 -7.58 14.83 12.32
C ARG A 280 -6.15 14.56 11.82
N PRO A 281 -5.12 15.03 12.56
CA PRO A 281 -3.74 14.69 12.27
C PRO A 281 -3.48 13.19 12.43
N SER A 282 -2.58 12.65 11.61
CA SER A 282 -2.08 11.29 11.80
C SER A 282 -1.30 11.19 13.11
N LEU A 283 -1.61 10.17 13.91
CA LEU A 283 -0.89 9.87 15.14
C LEU A 283 0.29 8.93 14.88
N GLN A 284 1.20 8.83 15.86
CA GLN A 284 2.32 7.91 15.80
C GLN A 284 1.87 6.47 16.09
N PRO A 285 2.54 5.44 15.53
CA PRO A 285 2.24 4.05 15.85
C PRO A 285 2.33 3.78 17.36
N LEU A 286 1.29 3.18 17.93
CA LEU A 286 1.30 2.71 19.32
C LEU A 286 1.89 1.30 19.36
N ARG A 287 3.20 1.22 19.58
CA ARG A 287 3.93 -0.05 19.53
C ARG A 287 3.50 -1.00 20.64
N GLY A 288 3.31 -2.27 20.26
CA GLY A 288 2.90 -3.33 21.20
C GLY A 288 1.40 -3.30 21.54
N ALA A 289 0.63 -2.38 20.96
CA ALA A 289 -0.82 -2.41 21.09
C ALA A 289 -1.43 -3.44 20.14
N THR A 290 -2.48 -4.11 20.64
CA THR A 290 -3.37 -4.95 19.84
C THR A 290 -4.79 -4.43 20.01
N ILE A 291 -5.52 -4.26 18.92
CA ILE A 291 -6.93 -3.91 18.99
C ILE A 291 -7.73 -5.16 19.37
N VAL A 292 -8.44 -5.11 20.47
CA VAL A 292 -9.15 -6.27 21.06
C VAL A 292 -10.67 -6.11 21.06
N GLY A 293 -11.19 -4.99 20.57
CA GLY A 293 -12.64 -4.80 20.48
C GLY A 293 -13.04 -3.54 19.75
N TYR A 294 -14.20 -3.61 19.12
CA TYR A 294 -14.88 -2.51 18.47
C TYR A 294 -16.38 -2.58 18.83
N ALA A 295 -16.97 -1.46 19.16
CA ALA A 295 -18.38 -1.36 19.48
C ALA A 295 -19.00 -0.08 18.92
N SER A 296 -20.28 -0.16 18.57
CA SER A 296 -21.11 0.98 18.13
C SER A 296 -22.27 1.15 19.11
N PRO A 297 -22.06 1.80 20.27
CA PRO A 297 -23.11 1.93 21.30
C PRO A 297 -24.34 2.69 20.82
N THR A 298 -24.17 3.66 19.91
CA THR A 298 -25.24 4.39 19.24
C THR A 298 -24.94 4.52 17.74
N PRO A 299 -25.85 4.97 16.90
CA PRO A 299 -25.57 5.23 15.50
C PRO A 299 -24.44 6.23 15.25
N THR A 300 -24.15 7.12 16.18
CA THR A 300 -23.14 8.17 16.07
C THR A 300 -21.88 7.92 16.89
N SER A 301 -21.94 7.08 17.94
CA SER A 301 -20.80 6.83 18.82
C SER A 301 -20.15 5.47 18.55
N ARG A 302 -18.84 5.43 18.71
CA ARG A 302 -18.00 4.25 18.53
C ARG A 302 -17.00 4.14 19.66
N ARG A 303 -16.63 2.90 19.99
CA ARG A 303 -15.54 2.59 20.92
C ARG A 303 -14.61 1.60 20.29
N LEU A 304 -13.33 1.93 20.20
CA LEU A 304 -12.25 1.01 19.87
C LEU A 304 -11.50 0.71 21.17
N THR A 305 -11.35 -0.59 21.49
CA THR A 305 -10.60 -1.06 22.65
C THR A 305 -9.29 -1.64 22.20
N TYR A 306 -8.20 -1.20 22.78
CA TYR A 306 -6.87 -1.76 22.55
C TYR A 306 -6.23 -2.23 23.85
N GLU A 307 -5.26 -3.13 23.72
CA GLU A 307 -4.48 -3.64 24.85
C GLU A 307 -2.99 -3.43 24.57
N VAL A 308 -2.27 -2.94 25.56
CA VAL A 308 -0.80 -2.82 25.54
C VAL A 308 -0.25 -3.14 26.92
N GLY A 309 0.73 -4.07 26.99
CA GLY A 309 1.31 -4.51 28.26
C GLY A 309 0.28 -5.12 29.23
N GLY A 310 -0.74 -5.84 28.71
CA GLY A 310 -1.78 -6.49 29.50
C GLY A 310 -2.82 -5.53 30.10
N ARG A 311 -2.80 -4.25 29.71
CA ARG A 311 -3.76 -3.24 30.17
C ARG A 311 -4.52 -2.65 29.00
N LYS A 312 -5.81 -2.37 29.21
CA LYS A 312 -6.70 -1.81 28.19
C LYS A 312 -6.67 -0.30 28.16
N GLY A 313 -6.72 0.24 26.94
CA GLY A 313 -7.03 1.62 26.67
C GLY A 313 -8.21 1.70 25.70
N PHE A 314 -8.77 2.89 25.53
CA PHE A 314 -9.98 3.10 24.74
C PHE A 314 -9.83 4.34 23.85
N VAL A 315 -10.43 4.29 22.67
CA VAL A 315 -10.71 5.46 21.86
C VAL A 315 -12.22 5.50 21.66
N ASP A 316 -12.87 6.36 22.42
CA ASP A 316 -14.29 6.67 22.22
C ASP A 316 -14.40 7.85 21.26
N TYR A 317 -15.32 7.80 20.33
CA TYR A 317 -15.54 8.94 19.45
C TYR A 317 -17.00 9.02 19.00
N GLU A 318 -17.43 10.27 18.77
CA GLU A 318 -18.77 10.59 18.32
C GLU A 318 -18.70 11.46 17.05
N VAL A 319 -19.55 11.11 16.08
CA VAL A 319 -19.75 11.88 14.85
C VAL A 319 -21.06 12.64 14.98
N ASN A 320 -20.99 13.94 15.22
CA ASN A 320 -22.15 14.79 15.38
C ASN A 320 -22.86 15.09 14.05
N GLY A 321 -24.12 15.46 14.10
CA GLY A 321 -24.93 15.78 12.93
C GLY A 321 -24.42 16.98 12.12
N ASP A 322 -23.64 17.88 12.73
CA ASP A 322 -22.94 18.99 12.07
C ASP A 322 -21.59 18.56 11.46
N GLY A 323 -21.22 17.27 11.57
CA GLY A 323 -19.97 16.70 11.07
C GLY A 323 -18.78 16.94 11.99
N THR A 324 -18.93 17.57 13.15
CA THR A 324 -17.86 17.62 14.15
C THR A 324 -17.65 16.26 14.79
N LEU A 325 -16.39 15.97 15.15
CA LEU A 325 -16.01 14.73 15.82
C LEU A 325 -15.42 15.05 17.19
N VAL A 326 -15.91 14.34 18.21
CA VAL A 326 -15.37 14.40 19.56
C VAL A 326 -14.70 13.08 19.87
N PHE A 327 -13.47 13.12 20.36
CA PHE A 327 -12.67 11.95 20.71
C PHE A 327 -12.29 12.00 22.18
N ASP A 328 -12.49 10.90 22.90
CA ASP A 328 -11.97 10.64 24.22
C ASP A 328 -10.94 9.52 24.16
N TYR A 329 -9.68 9.87 24.32
CA TYR A 329 -8.55 8.94 24.35
C TYR A 329 -8.27 8.56 25.80
N THR A 330 -8.62 7.35 26.19
CA THR A 330 -8.30 6.81 27.53
C THR A 330 -7.10 5.87 27.41
N ASP A 331 -5.98 6.27 28.00
CA ASP A 331 -4.75 5.48 28.00
C ASP A 331 -4.83 4.28 29.00
N PRO A 332 -3.90 3.31 28.94
CA PRO A 332 -3.90 2.16 29.85
C PRO A 332 -3.67 2.49 31.33
N SER A 333 -3.36 3.74 31.68
CA SER A 333 -3.31 4.22 33.06
C SER A 333 -4.67 4.74 33.56
N GLY A 334 -5.66 4.86 32.65
CA GLY A 334 -6.98 5.41 32.93
C GLY A 334 -7.08 6.92 32.75
N LYS A 335 -6.03 7.58 32.26
CA LYS A 335 -6.05 9.01 31.95
C LYS A 335 -6.79 9.24 30.63
N THR A 336 -7.80 10.11 30.65
CA THR A 336 -8.57 10.50 29.46
C THR A 336 -8.14 11.89 28.96
N THR A 337 -8.04 12.04 27.64
CA THR A 337 -7.83 13.31 26.95
C THR A 337 -8.91 13.47 25.91
N THR A 338 -9.62 14.60 25.90
CA THR A 338 -10.68 14.91 24.95
C THR A 338 -10.15 15.85 23.86
N GLU A 339 -10.43 15.52 22.61
CA GLU A 339 -10.11 16.34 21.44
C GLU A 339 -11.34 16.49 20.54
N THR A 340 -11.52 17.68 19.96
CA THR A 340 -12.63 17.96 19.03
C THR A 340 -12.07 18.41 17.68
N TYR A 341 -12.59 17.81 16.61
CA TYR A 341 -12.18 18.10 15.24
C TYR A 341 -13.38 18.55 14.41
N THR A 342 -13.14 19.57 13.56
CA THR A 342 -14.13 20.10 12.62
C THR A 342 -13.64 19.85 11.20
N PRO A 343 -14.47 19.26 10.31
CA PRO A 343 -14.11 19.04 8.91
C PRO A 343 -13.71 20.34 8.21
N ARG A 344 -12.73 20.24 7.29
CA ARG A 344 -12.29 21.35 6.45
C ARG A 344 -13.46 21.80 5.55
N GLY A 345 -13.93 22.98 5.68
CA GLY A 345 -15.07 23.53 4.94
C GLY A 345 -16.15 24.12 5.84
N GLN A 346 -16.20 23.75 7.10
CA GLN A 346 -17.11 24.35 8.09
C GLN A 346 -16.45 25.43 8.97
N ARG A 347 -15.14 25.68 8.83
CA ARG A 347 -14.40 26.70 9.61
C ARG A 347 -14.82 28.16 9.36
N GLY A 348 -15.86 28.40 8.55
CA GLY A 348 -16.36 29.73 8.21
C GLY A 348 -17.66 30.19 8.89
N GLN A 349 -18.33 29.31 9.65
CA GLN A 349 -19.53 29.70 10.41
C GLN A 349 -19.25 29.67 11.91
N ALA A 350 -18.58 30.70 12.42
CA ALA A 350 -18.53 30.94 13.84
C ALA A 350 -19.94 31.33 14.33
N ALA A 351 -20.47 30.58 15.26
CA ALA A 351 -21.74 30.89 15.94
C ALA A 351 -21.68 32.28 16.55
N PRO A 352 -22.76 33.09 16.47
CA PRO A 352 -22.82 34.36 17.16
C PRO A 352 -23.24 34.12 18.61
N GLY A 353 -22.39 34.50 19.56
CA GLY A 353 -22.85 34.74 20.90
C GLY A 353 -22.12 34.06 22.06
N GLY A 354 -21.15 34.73 22.60
CA GLY A 354 -20.51 34.47 23.87
C GLY A 354 -19.70 35.69 24.30
N ARG A 355 -20.38 36.76 24.74
CA ARG A 355 -19.75 37.95 25.32
C ARG A 355 -19.14 37.63 26.68
N GLY A 356 -17.88 38.00 26.84
CA GLY A 356 -17.21 37.97 28.13
C GLY A 356 -15.72 38.25 28.02
N GLY A 357 -15.32 39.44 27.55
CA GLY A 357 -13.95 39.90 27.64
C GLY A 357 -13.91 41.23 28.39
N PRO A 358 -12.85 41.52 29.14
CA PRO A 358 -12.79 42.71 30.00
C PRO A 358 -12.59 43.99 29.20
N GLU A 359 -13.19 45.08 29.68
CA GLU A 359 -13.19 46.42 29.12
C GLU A 359 -11.78 47.00 28.88
N PRO A 360 -11.58 47.79 27.79
CA PRO A 360 -10.35 48.53 27.61
C PRO A 360 -10.42 49.87 28.36
N ARG A 361 -9.40 50.12 29.18
CA ARG A 361 -9.17 51.42 29.84
C ARG A 361 -8.87 52.50 28.78
N THR A 362 -9.65 53.58 28.84
CA THR A 362 -9.48 54.82 28.12
C THR A 362 -8.30 55.63 28.68
N GLY A 363 -7.40 56.05 27.80
CA GLY A 363 -6.38 57.07 28.04
C GLY A 363 -6.10 57.86 26.74
N PRO A 364 -5.79 59.17 26.81
CA PRO A 364 -6.14 60.11 25.76
C PRO A 364 -5.12 60.23 24.60
N ARG A 365 -5.68 60.68 23.47
CA ARG A 365 -5.02 61.07 22.22
C ARG A 365 -3.86 62.04 22.39
N GLY A 366 -2.73 61.74 21.71
CA GLY A 366 -1.70 62.70 21.37
C GLY A 366 -1.34 62.58 19.88
N GLU A 367 -1.66 63.62 19.14
CA GLU A 367 -1.33 63.80 17.72
C GLU A 367 0.16 64.10 17.49
N ARG A 368 0.58 63.84 16.25
CA ARG A 368 1.73 64.30 15.44
C ARG A 368 2.76 63.21 15.20
N GLY A 369 3.15 62.97 14.02
CA GLY A 369 3.53 63.74 12.88
C GLY A 369 4.36 62.85 11.96
N SER A 370 4.04 62.94 10.69
CA SER A 370 4.77 62.40 9.56
C SER A 370 6.27 62.72 9.57
N ARG A 371 7.12 61.74 9.17
CA ARG A 371 8.25 61.97 8.24
C ARG A 371 8.99 60.65 7.96
N ARG A 372 8.99 60.32 6.68
CA ARG A 372 10.00 59.48 6.02
C ARG A 372 11.30 60.30 5.89
N PRO A 373 12.48 59.71 5.97
CA PRO A 373 13.38 59.86 4.84
C PRO A 373 14.14 58.58 4.43
N GLN A 374 14.44 58.58 3.21
CA GLN A 374 15.27 57.95 2.25
C GLN A 374 16.64 57.40 2.72
N ARG A 375 17.09 56.39 1.94
CA ARG A 375 18.46 55.87 1.83
C ARG A 375 19.46 56.95 1.43
N PRO A 376 20.76 56.79 1.78
CA PRO A 376 21.74 56.48 0.76
C PRO A 376 22.75 55.37 1.16
N GLY A 377 23.37 54.85 0.25
CA GLY A 377 24.31 54.04 -0.30
C GLY A 377 25.78 54.21 0.13
N ASP A 378 26.47 53.17 -0.26
CA ASP A 378 27.91 53.07 -0.58
C ASP A 378 28.97 52.82 0.51
N ASP A 379 29.58 51.71 0.31
CA ASP A 379 31.03 51.46 0.11
C ASP A 379 31.93 50.98 1.26
N ARG A 380 32.64 49.88 0.86
CA ARG A 380 34.03 49.51 1.20
C ARG A 380 34.36 48.61 2.40
N GLN A 381 34.75 47.42 1.94
CA GLN A 381 36.01 46.70 2.31
C GLN A 381 36.51 46.81 3.76
N ARG A 382 36.62 45.62 4.41
CA ARG A 382 37.90 45.04 4.87
C ARG A 382 37.73 43.73 5.62
N SER A 383 38.49 42.77 5.13
CA SER A 383 39.22 41.68 5.80
C SER A 383 39.14 41.59 7.33
N GLY A 384 38.85 40.38 7.81
CA GLY A 384 39.10 39.97 9.19
C GLY A 384 38.89 38.46 9.35
N ALA A 385 39.98 37.71 9.43
CA ALA A 385 40.06 36.28 9.75
C ALA A 385 39.54 35.99 11.16
N MET A 386 38.76 34.91 11.30
CA MET A 386 38.55 34.18 12.57
C MET A 386 38.28 32.76 12.19
N GLY A 387 39.21 31.84 12.47
CA GLY A 387 39.35 31.18 13.72
C GLY A 387 38.63 29.87 13.64
N ASP A 388 39.30 28.85 13.03
CA ASP A 388 38.89 27.44 12.97
C ASP A 388 39.05 26.80 14.35
N ASN A 389 37.94 26.49 15.04
CA ASN A 389 37.93 25.74 16.28
C ASN A 389 37.49 24.29 16.01
N ARG A 390 38.46 23.46 15.58
CA ARG A 390 38.35 22.00 15.66
C ARG A 390 39.15 21.50 16.85
N PRO A 391 38.61 20.58 17.66
CA PRO A 391 39.40 19.94 18.70
C PRO A 391 40.41 18.96 18.08
N PRO A 392 41.58 18.75 18.73
CA PRO A 392 42.66 17.89 18.23
C PRO A 392 42.29 16.39 18.31
N PRO A 393 42.92 15.54 17.46
CA PRO A 393 42.73 14.10 17.50
C PRO A 393 43.46 13.48 18.73
N PRO A 394 42.95 12.35 19.23
CA PRO A 394 43.60 11.65 20.35
C PRO A 394 44.88 10.91 19.92
N PRO A 395 45.82 10.67 20.84
CA PRO A 395 47.11 10.10 20.53
C PRO A 395 47.10 8.59 20.27
N ASP A 396 48.02 8.15 19.40
CA ASP A 396 48.30 6.78 19.01
C ASP A 396 48.54 5.85 20.23
N ARG A 397 47.94 4.68 20.22
CA ARG A 397 48.27 3.54 21.12
C ARG A 397 49.13 2.52 20.36
N PRO A 398 50.08 1.89 21.04
CA PRO A 398 51.09 1.05 20.43
C PRO A 398 50.57 -0.33 20.00
N ASP A 399 51.31 -0.88 19.02
CA ASP A 399 51.21 -2.21 18.42
C ASP A 399 51.03 -3.36 19.42
N ASP A 400 49.89 -4.10 19.24
CA ASP A 400 49.78 -5.48 19.72
C ASP A 400 49.46 -6.38 18.53
N ARG A 401 50.51 -7.06 18.04
CA ARG A 401 50.37 -8.18 17.08
C ARG A 401 50.17 -9.47 17.88
N PRO A 402 49.19 -10.30 17.54
CA PRO A 402 49.10 -11.65 18.07
C PRO A 402 50.07 -12.61 17.32
N PRO A 403 50.56 -13.67 18.00
CA PRO A 403 51.49 -14.64 17.43
C PRO A 403 50.83 -15.63 16.46
N PRO A 404 51.64 -16.29 15.56
CA PRO A 404 51.12 -17.19 14.54
C PRO A 404 50.65 -18.54 15.13
N PRO A 405 49.69 -19.23 14.46
CA PRO A 405 49.19 -20.52 14.93
C PRO A 405 50.10 -21.68 14.61
N PRO A 406 50.07 -22.79 15.43
CA PRO A 406 50.85 -23.99 15.18
C PRO A 406 50.23 -24.89 14.11
N GLN A 407 51.14 -25.55 13.38
CA GLN A 407 50.82 -26.50 12.30
C GLN A 407 50.50 -27.89 12.84
N SER A 408 49.66 -28.57 12.05
CA SER A 408 49.61 -29.99 11.73
C SER A 408 48.94 -30.99 12.65
N GLY A 409 48.16 -31.85 11.99
CA GLY A 409 47.86 -33.19 12.45
C GLY A 409 46.72 -33.82 11.65
N SER A 410 47.12 -34.52 10.60
CA SER A 410 46.27 -35.43 9.82
C SER A 410 45.64 -36.52 10.69
N ASN A 411 44.36 -36.88 10.51
CA ASN A 411 44.00 -38.28 10.35
C ASN A 411 42.60 -38.49 9.74
N ARG A 412 42.59 -39.49 8.90
CA ARG A 412 41.45 -40.06 8.14
C ARG A 412 40.53 -40.85 9.06
N SER A 413 39.24 -40.89 8.70
CA SER A 413 38.45 -42.12 8.37
C SER A 413 36.96 -41.75 8.31
N ALA A 414 36.39 -41.95 7.21
CA ALA A 414 35.43 -42.91 6.68
C ALA A 414 34.13 -43.16 7.49
N GLY A 415 33.00 -42.98 6.81
CA GLY A 415 31.67 -43.54 7.12
C GLY A 415 30.54 -42.62 6.73
N ARG A 416 30.04 -42.68 5.58
CA ARG A 416 28.94 -43.40 4.93
C ARG A 416 27.54 -43.07 5.46
N GLU A 417 26.79 -42.50 4.53
CA GLU A 417 25.45 -42.77 4.03
C GLU A 417 24.23 -42.02 4.57
N ARG A 418 23.62 -41.41 3.55
CA ARG A 418 22.18 -41.36 3.15
C ARG A 418 21.32 -40.33 3.86
N SER A 419 20.44 -39.63 3.24
CA SER A 419 19.73 -39.51 1.96
C SER A 419 18.97 -38.17 2.02
N GLY A 420 18.82 -37.30 1.09
CA GLY A 420 18.18 -37.44 -0.20
C GLY A 420 16.80 -36.84 -0.17
N THR A 421 16.65 -35.60 -0.63
CA THR A 421 15.41 -35.17 -1.30
C THR A 421 15.72 -34.20 -2.43
N SER A 422 15.20 -34.60 -3.57
CA SER A 422 15.37 -34.06 -4.89
C SER A 422 14.52 -32.79 -5.05
N SER A 423 15.10 -31.72 -5.52
CA SER A 423 14.35 -30.66 -6.20
C SER A 423 14.84 -30.52 -7.64
N MET A 424 13.89 -30.34 -8.53
CA MET A 424 14.04 -30.38 -9.98
C MET A 424 15.09 -29.43 -10.52
N ARG A 425 15.99 -29.98 -11.34
CA ARG A 425 17.05 -29.30 -12.09
C ARG A 425 16.49 -28.71 -13.38
N ALA A 426 16.82 -27.45 -13.60
CA ALA A 426 16.98 -26.91 -14.94
C ALA A 426 18.41 -27.18 -15.41
N SER A 427 18.55 -27.51 -16.66
CA SER A 427 19.69 -28.05 -17.39
C SER A 427 21.09 -27.47 -17.09
N GLY A 428 22.04 -28.33 -16.71
CA GLY A 428 23.40 -28.27 -17.21
C GLY A 428 24.46 -27.51 -16.41
N THR A 429 24.17 -26.84 -15.32
CA THR A 429 25.16 -26.12 -14.51
C THR A 429 25.68 -27.02 -13.38
N GLU A 430 27.01 -27.05 -13.17
CA GLU A 430 27.58 -27.78 -12.02
C GLU A 430 27.16 -27.13 -10.71
N ALA A 431 26.98 -27.92 -9.66
CA ALA A 431 26.57 -27.42 -8.35
C ALA A 431 27.77 -27.02 -7.50
N LEU A 432 27.79 -25.77 -7.00
CA LEU A 432 28.77 -25.32 -6.00
C LEU A 432 28.29 -25.67 -4.59
N THR A 433 29.20 -26.05 -3.71
CA THR A 433 28.92 -26.10 -2.28
C THR A 433 29.15 -24.71 -1.69
N VAL A 434 28.10 -24.15 -1.05
CA VAL A 434 28.14 -22.85 -0.36
C VAL A 434 27.85 -23.08 1.11
N THR A 435 28.68 -22.51 1.99
CA THR A 435 28.57 -22.65 3.44
C THR A 435 28.77 -21.30 4.13
N SER A 436 28.44 -21.24 5.41
CA SER A 436 28.80 -20.13 6.28
C SER A 436 29.21 -20.68 7.64
N PRO A 437 30.36 -20.25 8.19
CA PRO A 437 30.85 -20.75 9.46
C PRO A 437 29.98 -20.33 10.65
N VAL A 438 29.03 -19.43 10.45
CA VAL A 438 28.11 -18.92 11.50
C VAL A 438 26.75 -19.60 11.48
N ILE A 439 26.45 -20.39 10.47
CA ILE A 439 25.21 -21.18 10.40
C ILE A 439 25.49 -22.53 11.08
N GLY A 440 24.86 -22.74 12.22
CA GLY A 440 24.99 -23.98 12.97
C GLY A 440 24.20 -25.14 12.37
N ALA A 441 24.29 -26.30 13.03
CA ALA A 441 23.56 -27.51 12.64
C ALA A 441 22.03 -27.34 12.71
N ASP A 442 21.54 -26.35 13.43
CA ASP A 442 20.12 -25.95 13.52
C ASP A 442 19.63 -25.17 12.31
N GLY A 443 20.54 -24.81 11.40
CA GLY A 443 20.21 -24.05 10.18
C GLY A 443 19.75 -22.61 10.42
N ASN A 444 19.98 -22.05 11.61
CA ASN A 444 19.52 -20.70 11.95
C ASN A 444 20.63 -19.65 11.79
N LEU A 445 20.24 -18.47 11.31
CA LEU A 445 21.11 -17.31 11.26
C LEU A 445 21.17 -16.63 12.63
N PRO A 446 22.36 -16.39 13.21
CA PRO A 446 22.51 -15.65 14.45
C PRO A 446 21.98 -14.22 14.36
N VAL A 447 21.40 -13.72 15.45
CA VAL A 447 20.79 -12.39 15.56
C VAL A 447 21.75 -11.26 15.13
N GLU A 448 23.05 -11.46 15.32
CA GLU A 448 24.08 -10.50 14.92
C GLU A 448 24.00 -10.06 13.46
N PHE A 449 23.59 -10.96 12.57
CA PHE A 449 23.51 -10.71 11.12
C PHE A 449 22.15 -10.17 10.66
N THR A 450 21.27 -9.88 11.60
CA THR A 450 19.91 -9.41 11.37
C THR A 450 19.71 -7.98 11.85
N CYS A 451 18.56 -7.38 11.57
CA CYS A 451 18.23 -6.04 12.07
C CYS A 451 17.97 -5.98 13.59
N ASP A 452 17.91 -7.11 14.26
CA ASP A 452 17.77 -7.20 15.72
C ASP A 452 19.13 -7.26 16.42
N GLY A 453 20.22 -7.38 15.65
CA GLY A 453 21.61 -7.37 16.10
C GLY A 453 22.43 -6.27 15.44
N ALA A 454 23.70 -6.54 15.20
CA ALA A 454 24.64 -5.59 14.60
C ALA A 454 24.36 -5.30 13.12
N GLY A 455 23.59 -6.14 12.44
CA GLY A 455 23.25 -5.98 11.04
C GLY A 455 24.44 -6.16 10.08
N ALA A 456 25.47 -6.90 10.51
CA ALA A 456 26.61 -7.22 9.65
C ALA A 456 26.22 -8.26 8.59
N SER A 457 26.86 -8.26 7.41
CA SER A 457 26.71 -9.37 6.48
C SER A 457 27.41 -10.62 7.03
N PRO A 458 26.80 -11.83 6.88
CA PRO A 458 27.42 -13.07 7.36
C PRO A 458 28.66 -13.40 6.52
N PRO A 459 29.67 -14.05 7.11
CA PRO A 459 30.77 -14.63 6.36
C PRO A 459 30.26 -15.79 5.51
N LEU A 460 30.80 -15.93 4.31
CA LEU A 460 30.44 -16.97 3.35
C LEU A 460 31.68 -17.67 2.82
N GLU A 461 31.57 -18.96 2.59
CA GLU A 461 32.60 -19.78 1.95
C GLU A 461 31.96 -20.62 0.86
N TRP A 462 32.68 -20.84 -0.24
CA TRP A 462 32.23 -21.71 -1.31
C TRP A 462 33.36 -22.48 -1.97
N GLN A 463 33.00 -23.59 -2.58
CA GLN A 463 33.93 -24.39 -3.36
C GLN A 463 34.40 -23.62 -4.60
N ALA A 464 35.66 -23.77 -4.96
CA ALA A 464 36.18 -23.20 -6.20
C ALA A 464 35.31 -23.67 -7.40
N GLY A 465 34.96 -22.72 -8.26
CA GLY A 465 34.18 -23.01 -9.45
C GLY A 465 34.91 -23.84 -10.49
N PRO A 466 34.25 -24.31 -11.54
CA PRO A 466 34.83 -25.08 -12.62
C PRO A 466 35.99 -24.35 -13.30
N PRO A 467 36.86 -25.10 -14.02
CA PRO A 467 37.89 -24.48 -14.87
C PRO A 467 37.29 -23.44 -15.82
N GLY A 468 37.91 -22.26 -15.87
CA GLY A 468 37.39 -21.14 -16.66
C GLY A 468 36.63 -20.08 -15.85
N THR A 469 36.43 -20.31 -14.56
CA THR A 469 35.85 -19.30 -13.63
C THR A 469 36.78 -18.08 -13.56
N LYS A 470 36.25 -16.91 -13.94
CA LYS A 470 36.96 -15.62 -13.88
C LYS A 470 36.44 -14.69 -12.80
N SER A 471 35.20 -14.85 -12.41
CA SER A 471 34.59 -14.06 -11.33
C SER A 471 33.47 -14.83 -10.64
N TYR A 472 33.05 -14.32 -9.48
CA TYR A 472 31.84 -14.77 -8.82
C TYR A 472 30.87 -13.62 -8.63
N ALA A 473 29.60 -14.00 -8.45
CA ALA A 473 28.55 -13.13 -7.96
C ALA A 473 27.81 -13.80 -6.81
N VAL A 474 27.29 -13.00 -5.87
CA VAL A 474 26.54 -13.44 -4.70
C VAL A 474 25.25 -12.66 -4.62
N THR A 475 24.14 -13.36 -4.37
CA THR A 475 22.85 -12.75 -4.06
C THR A 475 22.28 -13.32 -2.77
N LEU A 476 21.80 -12.47 -1.87
CA LEU A 476 21.00 -12.88 -0.72
C LEU A 476 19.55 -12.47 -0.96
N TRP A 477 18.67 -13.43 -0.87
CA TRP A 477 17.26 -13.24 -1.20
C TRP A 477 16.36 -14.18 -0.39
N HIS A 478 15.05 -13.92 -0.36
CA HIS A 478 14.05 -14.88 0.10
C HIS A 478 12.78 -14.78 -0.75
N GLU A 479 12.04 -15.86 -0.80
CA GLU A 479 10.72 -15.88 -1.43
C GLU A 479 9.69 -15.31 -0.46
N ALA A 480 9.33 -14.04 -0.67
CA ALA A 480 8.16 -13.49 -0.04
C ALA A 480 6.91 -13.91 -0.86
N PRO A 481 5.73 -13.93 -0.26
CA PRO A 481 4.51 -14.36 -0.95
C PRO A 481 4.19 -13.60 -2.24
N ASP A 482 4.67 -12.37 -2.34
CA ASP A 482 4.42 -11.45 -3.45
C ASP A 482 5.58 -11.34 -4.44
N ARG A 483 6.79 -11.65 -4.01
CA ARG A 483 8.00 -11.51 -4.84
C ARG A 483 9.23 -12.10 -4.17
N VAL A 484 10.28 -12.29 -4.97
CA VAL A 484 11.62 -12.51 -4.43
C VAL A 484 12.15 -11.18 -3.88
N LYS A 485 12.46 -11.13 -2.59
CA LYS A 485 13.12 -9.99 -1.93
C LYS A 485 14.63 -10.16 -1.98
N SER A 486 15.33 -9.11 -2.40
CA SER A 486 16.80 -9.06 -2.47
C SER A 486 17.37 -8.18 -1.36
N TYR A 487 18.23 -8.77 -0.54
CA TYR A 487 18.88 -8.10 0.60
C TYR A 487 20.32 -7.70 0.30
N TRP A 488 20.99 -8.43 -0.57
CA TRP A 488 22.38 -8.17 -0.91
C TRP A 488 22.70 -8.68 -2.32
N VAL A 489 23.42 -7.88 -3.07
CA VAL A 489 23.90 -8.18 -4.40
C VAL A 489 25.36 -7.80 -4.46
N VAL A 490 26.25 -8.75 -4.76
CA VAL A 490 27.68 -8.51 -4.96
C VAL A 490 28.11 -9.21 -6.23
N TYR A 491 28.86 -8.54 -7.10
CA TYR A 491 29.35 -9.13 -8.36
C TYR A 491 30.75 -8.65 -8.67
N GLY A 492 31.40 -9.32 -9.60
CA GLY A 492 32.78 -9.03 -9.94
C GLY A 492 33.76 -9.39 -8.83
N ILE A 493 33.40 -10.37 -7.98
CA ILE A 493 34.32 -10.97 -7.03
C ILE A 493 35.39 -11.74 -7.83
N PRO A 494 36.71 -11.55 -7.58
CA PRO A 494 37.75 -12.22 -8.33
C PRO A 494 37.62 -13.76 -8.32
N GLY A 495 37.93 -14.43 -9.43
CA GLY A 495 37.78 -15.89 -9.59
C GLY A 495 38.69 -16.74 -8.68
N ASN A 496 39.67 -16.14 -8.03
CA ASN A 496 40.52 -16.77 -7.01
C ASN A 496 40.01 -16.56 -5.58
N SER A 497 38.90 -15.82 -5.37
CA SER A 497 38.27 -15.62 -4.08
C SER A 497 37.16 -16.64 -3.89
N THR A 498 37.22 -17.44 -2.83
CA THR A 498 36.21 -18.46 -2.47
C THR A 498 35.53 -18.17 -1.15
N GLN A 499 35.62 -16.93 -0.67
CA GLN A 499 35.00 -16.50 0.58
C GLN A 499 34.68 -15.01 0.59
N LEU A 500 33.75 -14.63 1.44
CA LEU A 500 33.49 -13.27 1.89
C LEU A 500 33.57 -13.23 3.41
N GLU A 501 34.37 -12.32 3.91
CA GLU A 501 34.48 -12.10 5.35
C GLU A 501 33.20 -11.49 5.95
N LYS A 502 33.02 -11.64 7.25
CA LYS A 502 31.98 -10.91 7.99
C LYS A 502 32.05 -9.42 7.71
N ASN A 503 30.89 -8.80 7.45
CA ASN A 503 30.77 -7.38 7.12
C ASN A 503 31.62 -6.96 5.91
N SER A 504 31.77 -7.84 4.93
CA SER A 504 32.54 -7.60 3.70
C SER A 504 32.01 -6.40 2.93
N ARG A 505 32.86 -5.42 2.65
CA ARG A 505 32.49 -4.17 1.95
C ARG A 505 33.32 -3.89 0.69
N ASN A 506 34.48 -4.51 0.55
CA ASN A 506 35.48 -4.15 -0.46
C ASN A 506 35.85 -5.30 -1.42
N VAL A 507 35.07 -6.36 -1.45
CA VAL A 507 35.27 -7.49 -2.35
C VAL A 507 34.20 -7.45 -3.43
N GLY A 508 34.62 -7.20 -4.66
CA GLY A 508 33.71 -7.01 -5.79
C GLY A 508 32.97 -5.66 -5.76
N THR A 509 31.89 -5.56 -6.51
CA THR A 509 31.00 -4.40 -6.58
C THR A 509 29.69 -4.73 -5.92
N THR A 510 29.25 -3.92 -4.99
CA THR A 510 27.94 -4.06 -4.36
C THR A 510 26.86 -3.44 -5.26
N GLY A 511 25.89 -4.24 -5.64
CA GLY A 511 24.69 -3.82 -6.37
C GLY A 511 23.57 -3.35 -5.45
N LEU A 512 22.41 -3.06 -6.03
CA LEU A 512 21.26 -2.50 -5.33
C LEU A 512 20.39 -3.60 -4.71
N ASN A 513 20.13 -3.48 -3.41
CA ASN A 513 19.10 -4.24 -2.72
C ASN A 513 17.68 -3.70 -3.06
N ASP A 514 16.63 -4.30 -2.53
CA ASP A 514 15.25 -3.88 -2.77
C ASP A 514 14.92 -2.46 -2.29
N LYS A 515 15.70 -1.93 -1.36
CA LYS A 515 15.60 -0.53 -0.92
C LYS A 515 16.35 0.44 -1.83
N ARG A 516 16.83 -0.03 -2.98
CA ARG A 516 17.65 0.73 -3.94
C ARG A 516 18.95 1.28 -3.32
N ARG A 517 19.54 0.56 -2.37
CA ARG A 517 20.81 0.92 -1.71
C ARG A 517 21.89 -0.12 -2.03
N ALA A 518 23.10 0.35 -2.33
CA ALA A 518 24.26 -0.51 -2.60
C ALA A 518 24.92 -0.96 -1.29
N GLU A 519 24.20 -1.78 -0.53
CA GLU A 519 24.65 -2.29 0.78
C GLU A 519 23.95 -3.62 1.09
N TYR A 520 24.49 -4.31 2.09
CA TYR A 520 23.77 -5.38 2.76
C TYR A 520 22.59 -4.80 3.55
N ASP A 521 21.38 -5.33 3.35
CA ASP A 521 20.18 -4.99 4.11
C ASP A 521 19.91 -6.11 5.13
N PRO A 522 20.11 -5.87 6.44
CA PRO A 522 19.89 -6.89 7.44
C PRO A 522 18.46 -7.40 7.42
N MET A 523 18.28 -8.71 7.46
CA MET A 523 16.97 -9.34 7.47
C MET A 523 16.19 -8.95 8.70
N CYS A 524 15.00 -8.38 8.47
CA CYS A 524 14.02 -8.05 9.51
C CYS A 524 12.79 -8.91 9.26
N SER A 525 12.76 -10.13 9.76
CA SER A 525 11.57 -10.97 9.71
C SER A 525 10.43 -10.24 10.41
N LYS A 526 9.38 -9.87 9.65
CA LYS A 526 8.15 -9.30 10.20
C LYS A 526 7.09 -10.40 10.12
N GLY A 527 6.40 -10.65 11.23
CA GLY A 527 5.36 -11.66 11.36
C GLY A 527 5.83 -12.90 12.10
N PRO A 528 4.91 -13.77 12.53
CA PRO A 528 5.22 -14.97 13.25
C PRO A 528 5.87 -16.02 12.35
N GLY A 529 6.73 -16.86 12.95
CA GLY A 529 7.37 -18.00 12.31
C GLY A 529 8.71 -17.69 11.64
N ALA A 530 9.49 -18.75 11.48
CA ALA A 530 10.75 -18.73 10.80
C ALA A 530 10.57 -18.44 9.31
N LYS A 531 11.49 -17.65 8.75
CA LYS A 531 11.56 -17.40 7.30
C LYS A 531 12.86 -17.96 6.76
N GLU A 532 12.77 -18.56 5.58
CA GLU A 532 13.92 -19.08 4.88
C GLU A 532 14.56 -18.01 4.02
N TYR A 533 15.87 -17.93 4.07
CA TYR A 533 16.71 -17.02 3.29
C TYR A 533 17.73 -17.83 2.51
N HIS A 534 18.01 -17.38 1.31
CA HIS A 534 18.86 -18.06 0.34
C HIS A 534 20.04 -17.19 -0.04
N VAL A 535 21.25 -17.72 0.12
CA VAL A 535 22.47 -17.12 -0.44
C VAL A 535 22.89 -17.95 -1.64
N THR A 536 22.80 -17.37 -2.83
CA THR A 536 23.24 -18.04 -4.06
C THR A 536 24.55 -17.44 -4.55
N VAL A 537 25.53 -18.30 -4.78
CA VAL A 537 26.84 -17.96 -5.38
C VAL A 537 26.86 -18.49 -6.81
N TYR A 538 27.27 -17.64 -7.73
CA TYR A 538 27.41 -17.94 -9.16
C TYR A 538 28.88 -17.88 -9.54
N ALA A 539 29.42 -18.94 -10.15
CA ALA A 539 30.74 -18.96 -10.80
C ALA A 539 30.59 -18.57 -12.27
N LEU A 540 31.32 -17.57 -12.71
CA LEU A 540 31.15 -16.93 -14.01
C LEU A 540 32.37 -17.03 -14.89
N SER A 541 32.18 -17.29 -16.19
CA SER A 541 33.25 -17.36 -17.23
C SER A 541 33.78 -15.98 -17.62
N ALA A 542 33.12 -14.91 -17.22
CA ALA A 542 33.51 -13.53 -17.47
C ALA A 542 33.13 -12.61 -16.33
N MET A 543 33.59 -11.36 -16.37
CA MET A 543 33.13 -10.28 -15.50
C MET A 543 31.75 -9.80 -15.97
N PRO A 544 30.72 -9.70 -15.11
CA PRO A 544 29.44 -9.12 -15.50
C PRO A 544 29.56 -7.64 -15.89
N THR A 545 28.95 -7.26 -17.00
CA THR A 545 28.95 -5.87 -17.46
C THR A 545 27.70 -5.16 -16.97
N LEU A 546 27.76 -4.59 -15.76
CA LEU A 546 26.67 -3.88 -15.12
C LEU A 546 27.11 -2.53 -14.55
N ARG A 547 26.22 -1.53 -14.64
CA ARG A 547 26.43 -0.26 -13.93
C ARG A 547 25.96 -0.42 -12.48
N ALA A 548 26.78 -0.05 -11.51
CA ALA A 548 26.47 -0.22 -10.08
C ALA A 548 25.11 0.39 -9.67
N ASN A 549 24.74 1.55 -10.25
CA ASN A 549 23.47 2.23 -9.98
C ASN A 549 22.23 1.57 -10.63
N ALA A 550 22.41 0.50 -11.40
CA ALA A 550 21.35 -0.29 -12.05
C ALA A 550 21.43 -1.79 -11.71
N ALA A 551 22.45 -2.23 -10.96
CA ALA A 551 22.73 -3.62 -10.66
C ALA A 551 21.81 -4.17 -9.55
N THR A 552 20.53 -4.34 -9.86
CA THR A 552 19.58 -5.10 -9.01
C THR A 552 19.85 -6.61 -9.16
N ARG A 553 19.24 -7.44 -8.29
CA ARG A 553 19.33 -8.90 -8.42
C ARG A 553 18.87 -9.36 -9.82
N ASP A 554 17.72 -8.91 -10.29
CA ASP A 554 17.17 -9.33 -11.58
C ASP A 554 18.07 -8.88 -12.75
N ALA A 555 18.55 -7.63 -12.71
CA ALA A 555 19.52 -7.15 -13.72
C ALA A 555 20.83 -7.93 -13.69
N LEU A 556 21.30 -8.36 -12.51
CA LEU A 556 22.47 -9.24 -12.40
C LEU A 556 22.17 -10.61 -13.01
N LEU A 557 21.05 -11.23 -12.68
CA LEU A 557 20.68 -12.55 -13.21
C LEU A 557 20.56 -12.53 -14.74
N ASP A 558 19.96 -11.48 -15.30
CA ASP A 558 19.91 -11.29 -16.74
C ASP A 558 21.30 -11.15 -17.37
N ALA A 559 22.20 -10.43 -16.72
CA ALA A 559 23.56 -10.19 -17.23
C ALA A 559 24.47 -11.41 -17.13
N ILE A 560 24.19 -12.35 -16.20
CA ILE A 560 25.05 -13.53 -15.99
C ILE A 560 24.48 -14.82 -16.59
N LYS A 561 23.27 -14.84 -17.11
CA LYS A 561 22.58 -16.06 -17.60
C LYS A 561 23.40 -16.87 -18.59
N ASP A 562 24.14 -16.21 -19.51
CA ASP A 562 24.91 -16.86 -20.57
C ASP A 562 26.38 -17.08 -20.19
N ILE A 563 26.82 -16.60 -19.02
CA ILE A 563 28.21 -16.72 -18.53
C ILE A 563 28.32 -17.50 -17.21
N THR A 564 27.24 -18.01 -16.68
CA THR A 564 27.23 -18.83 -15.46
C THR A 564 27.72 -20.25 -15.79
N LEU A 565 28.81 -20.67 -15.12
CA LEU A 565 29.41 -22.00 -15.26
C LEU A 565 28.84 -22.96 -14.18
N ALA A 566 28.66 -22.45 -12.96
CA ALA A 566 28.17 -23.22 -11.84
C ALA A 566 27.45 -22.29 -10.86
N GLU A 567 26.53 -22.85 -10.08
CA GLU A 567 25.88 -22.12 -9.00
C GLU A 567 25.64 -23.03 -7.78
N GLY A 568 25.52 -22.41 -6.61
CA GLY A 568 25.17 -23.10 -5.38
C GLY A 568 24.42 -22.18 -4.42
N THR A 569 23.52 -22.76 -3.65
CA THR A 569 22.69 -22.01 -2.71
C THR A 569 22.81 -22.59 -1.30
N LEU A 570 23.13 -21.71 -0.33
CA LEU A 570 23.00 -21.96 1.09
C LEU A 570 21.65 -21.43 1.53
N THR A 571 20.84 -22.28 2.17
CA THR A 571 19.56 -21.88 2.78
C THR A 571 19.68 -21.91 4.30
N TYR A 572 19.16 -20.88 4.97
CA TYR A 572 19.09 -20.80 6.42
C TYR A 572 17.81 -20.09 6.86
N SER A 573 17.44 -20.29 8.10
CA SER A 573 16.24 -19.71 8.69
C SER A 573 16.57 -18.59 9.66
N TYR A 574 15.66 -17.65 9.80
CA TYR A 574 15.64 -16.70 10.90
C TYR A 574 14.22 -16.47 11.37
N GLU A 575 14.00 -16.67 12.65
CA GLU A 575 12.77 -16.32 13.34
C GLU A 575 13.03 -15.18 14.31
N ARG A 576 12.26 -14.12 14.18
CA ARG A 576 12.31 -13.01 15.11
C ARG A 576 11.64 -13.45 16.41
N GLY A 577 12.39 -13.54 17.49
CA GLY A 577 11.84 -13.86 18.81
C GLY A 577 10.70 -12.92 19.18
N ALA A 578 9.65 -13.44 19.80
CA ALA A 578 8.60 -12.64 20.41
C ALA A 578 9.27 -11.69 21.43
N ARG A 579 9.23 -10.37 21.15
CA ARG A 579 9.67 -9.35 22.10
C ARG A 579 8.58 -9.06 23.09
#